data_951273b2ac5434c7c4e99c4b9e50df9f
#
_entry.id   951273b2ac5434c7c4e99c4b9e50df9f
#
_cell.length_a   1.000
_cell.length_b   1.000
_cell.length_c   1.000
_cell.angle_alpha   90.00
_cell.angle_beta   90.00
_cell.angle_gamma   90.00
#
_symmetry.space_group_name_H-M   'P 1'
#
loop_
_entity.id
_entity.type
_entity.pdbx_description
1 polymer ?
#
loop_
_entity_poly.entity_id
_entity_poly.type
_entity_poly.pdbx_seq_one_letter_code
_entity_poly.pdbx_strand_id
1 'polypeptide(L)'
;MRRPVPHATALGAVFVVLLTVPAQAAPFPWAPPPVNMCGETGFDPLYREPDPAAPPAPVAAPTIDIPIPVPQLIPVPMPDPPPDNTRVAQAPLPSDPCRNPCPDVRDSPGPAAETVASAQGSTGSASAVPRIQIRPEYEPMPFPVPGGEGEPPQAAPVPVKPPVDPGPLGAAVAPPGLESVRLVEQVTGHGSRNRTDMRWQVDGTDLGLFWETEPGRVAMVFGDTFGAGWVYGGAGADTADWRSNTLAYSTDRVLDDGIDIEAMVQDSPCHAAELLGSRKIKNWETTTIPTSGFALGDRQFLSYMSVNHWSKVPGMWLTNYGGLAYSDDGGQTWTKDQHARWENLFGVGRFQVAAMVPHGEYVYMFGTPNGRIGVIGLARVRADDVLNKTAYQYWVDGNWVPAAEYSATPLVHGIASELSVRFDAESGRWQMVYLDPAVGQIVLRTAAEPQGRWTETVPLVSTQDYPRAYGGFIHPWSTARDLYFTVSAWDSYNVYLMHARLDPR
;
A
#
# COMPACT_ATOMS: atom_id res chain seq x y z
N MET A 1 -53.62 -63.67 33.93
CA MET A 1 -54.09 -62.56 33.10
C MET A 1 -52.86 -61.66 32.81
N ARG A 2 -52.25 -61.79 31.65
CA ARG A 2 -51.12 -60.97 31.20
C ARG A 2 -51.65 -59.98 30.17
N ARG A 3 -51.48 -58.68 30.41
CA ARG A 3 -51.80 -57.58 29.44
C ARG A 3 -50.66 -57.45 28.45
N PRO A 4 -50.94 -57.23 27.17
CA PRO A 4 -49.90 -56.95 26.17
C PRO A 4 -49.42 -55.47 26.19
N VAL A 5 -48.14 -55.27 25.96
CA VAL A 5 -47.48 -53.94 25.83
C VAL A 5 -47.57 -53.54 24.35
N PRO A 6 -47.99 -52.33 24.02
CA PRO A 6 -47.94 -51.87 22.63
C PRO A 6 -46.53 -51.43 22.25
N HIS A 7 -46.04 -51.91 21.10
CA HIS A 7 -44.83 -51.46 20.46
C HIS A 7 -45.11 -50.11 19.73
N ALA A 8 -44.45 -49.10 20.19
CA ALA A 8 -44.45 -47.81 19.49
C ALA A 8 -43.37 -47.85 18.40
N THR A 9 -43.77 -47.80 17.13
CA THR A 9 -42.94 -47.62 15.98
C THR A 9 -42.64 -46.12 15.84
N ALA A 10 -41.40 -45.73 16.09
CA ALA A 10 -40.96 -44.36 15.84
C ALA A 10 -40.61 -44.19 14.34
N LEU A 11 -41.44 -43.43 13.62
CA LEU A 11 -41.10 -42.92 12.29
C LEU A 11 -40.11 -41.76 12.46
N GLY A 12 -38.87 -41.98 12.10
CA GLY A 12 -37.88 -40.92 11.98
C GLY A 12 -38.12 -40.08 10.73
N ALA A 13 -38.60 -38.88 10.91
CA ALA A 13 -38.62 -37.88 9.83
C ALA A 13 -37.22 -37.35 9.61
N VAL A 14 -36.64 -37.71 8.46
CA VAL A 14 -35.39 -37.10 7.99
C VAL A 14 -35.71 -35.72 7.45
N PHE A 15 -35.41 -34.69 8.22
CA PHE A 15 -35.41 -33.29 7.73
C PHE A 15 -34.13 -33.11 6.89
N VAL A 16 -34.28 -33.09 5.56
CA VAL A 16 -33.27 -32.57 4.64
C VAL A 16 -33.35 -31.05 4.74
N VAL A 17 -32.44 -30.46 5.54
CA VAL A 17 -32.19 -29.04 5.52
C VAL A 17 -31.44 -28.75 4.22
N LEU A 18 -32.16 -28.28 3.21
CA LEU A 18 -31.56 -27.61 2.04
C LEU A 18 -30.92 -26.33 2.57
N LEU A 19 -29.63 -26.38 2.85
CA LEU A 19 -28.80 -25.20 2.99
C LEU A 19 -28.83 -24.53 1.60
N THR A 20 -29.67 -23.51 1.47
CA THR A 20 -29.54 -22.54 0.37
C THR A 20 -28.21 -21.82 0.61
N VAL A 21 -27.17 -22.25 -0.11
CA VAL A 21 -25.97 -21.46 -0.25
C VAL A 21 -26.44 -20.09 -0.76
N PRO A 22 -26.15 -18.98 -0.06
CA PRO A 22 -26.47 -17.68 -0.59
C PRO A 22 -25.81 -17.61 -1.96
N ALA A 23 -26.59 -17.19 -2.98
CA ALA A 23 -26.04 -16.93 -4.29
C ALA A 23 -24.87 -15.96 -4.07
N GLN A 24 -23.66 -16.41 -4.33
CA GLN A 24 -22.51 -15.53 -4.36
C GLN A 24 -22.87 -14.43 -5.34
N ALA A 25 -22.82 -13.19 -4.87
CA ALA A 25 -22.89 -12.05 -5.76
C ALA A 25 -21.91 -12.34 -6.89
N ALA A 26 -22.36 -12.28 -8.13
CA ALA A 26 -21.51 -12.50 -9.28
C ALA A 26 -20.26 -11.65 -9.09
N PRO A 27 -19.06 -12.18 -9.33
CA PRO A 27 -17.84 -11.39 -9.25
C PRO A 27 -18.05 -10.11 -10.06
N PHE A 28 -17.57 -8.98 -9.53
CA PHE A 28 -17.70 -7.70 -10.21
C PHE A 28 -17.29 -7.90 -11.67
N PRO A 29 -18.10 -7.46 -12.65
CA PRO A 29 -17.88 -7.82 -14.05
C PRO A 29 -16.68 -7.05 -14.60
N TRP A 30 -15.53 -7.48 -14.20
CA TRP A 30 -14.31 -7.11 -14.86
C TRP A 30 -13.73 -8.37 -15.47
N ALA A 31 -13.80 -8.46 -16.72
CA ALA A 31 -13.00 -9.28 -17.63
C ALA A 31 -13.47 -8.95 -19.03
N PRO A 32 -12.63 -8.66 -19.92
CA PRO A 32 -11.20 -8.95 -20.04
C PRO A 32 -10.30 -7.87 -19.42
N PRO A 33 -8.95 -8.02 -19.50
CA PRO A 33 -7.99 -7.00 -19.08
C PRO A 33 -8.36 -5.63 -19.65
N PRO A 34 -8.08 -4.52 -18.92
CA PRO A 34 -8.39 -3.19 -19.40
C PRO A 34 -7.68 -2.91 -20.71
N VAL A 35 -8.38 -2.27 -21.62
CA VAL A 35 -7.80 -1.78 -22.87
C VAL A 35 -7.90 -0.26 -22.82
N ASN A 36 -6.78 0.42 -22.93
CA ASN A 36 -6.76 1.88 -22.92
C ASN A 36 -7.24 2.46 -24.25
N MET A 37 -7.36 3.79 -24.31
CA MET A 37 -7.83 4.49 -25.52
C MET A 37 -6.91 4.30 -26.75
N CYS A 38 -5.69 3.84 -26.56
CA CYS A 38 -4.72 3.54 -27.61
C CYS A 38 -4.79 2.10 -28.11
N GLY A 39 -5.71 1.30 -27.56
CA GLY A 39 -5.86 -0.12 -27.89
C GLY A 39 -4.81 -1.03 -27.26
N GLU A 40 -4.03 -0.52 -26.32
CA GLU A 40 -3.07 -1.31 -25.55
C GLU A 40 -3.78 -2.05 -24.42
N THR A 41 -3.47 -3.33 -24.26
CA THR A 41 -4.07 -4.18 -23.22
C THR A 41 -3.24 -4.09 -21.94
N GLY A 42 -3.87 -3.70 -20.85
CA GLY A 42 -3.28 -3.66 -19.52
C GLY A 42 -3.25 -5.03 -18.84
N PHE A 43 -2.90 -5.02 -17.55
CA PHE A 43 -2.84 -6.23 -16.74
C PHE A 43 -4.21 -6.57 -16.15
N ASP A 44 -4.54 -7.85 -16.15
CA ASP A 44 -5.75 -8.36 -15.53
C ASP A 44 -5.55 -8.46 -14.00
N PRO A 45 -6.23 -7.65 -13.18
CA PRO A 45 -6.11 -7.72 -11.74
C PRO A 45 -6.90 -8.88 -11.12
N LEU A 46 -7.67 -9.63 -11.94
CA LEU A 46 -8.49 -10.74 -11.47
C LEU A 46 -7.71 -12.05 -11.45
N TYR A 47 -8.04 -12.86 -10.46
CA TYR A 47 -7.55 -14.24 -10.41
C TYR A 47 -8.16 -15.08 -11.52
N ARG A 48 -7.33 -15.79 -12.24
CA ARG A 48 -7.75 -16.90 -13.11
C ARG A 48 -7.38 -18.18 -12.41
N GLU A 49 -8.39 -18.90 -11.97
CA GLU A 49 -8.18 -20.28 -11.53
C GLU A 49 -7.56 -21.06 -12.69
N PRO A 50 -6.50 -21.86 -12.47
CA PRO A 50 -5.97 -22.74 -13.52
C PRO A 50 -7.09 -23.59 -14.08
N ASP A 51 -7.19 -23.69 -15.41
CA ASP A 51 -8.21 -24.50 -16.06
C ASP A 51 -8.17 -25.94 -15.50
N PRO A 52 -9.24 -26.42 -14.82
CA PRO A 52 -9.26 -27.75 -14.25
C PRO A 52 -9.19 -28.86 -15.32
N ALA A 53 -9.36 -28.52 -16.60
CA ALA A 53 -9.16 -29.42 -17.75
C ALA A 53 -7.71 -29.47 -18.22
N ALA A 54 -6.81 -28.62 -17.72
CA ALA A 54 -5.40 -28.73 -18.06
C ALA A 54 -4.83 -30.03 -17.48
N PRO A 55 -4.16 -30.88 -18.29
CA PRO A 55 -3.56 -32.10 -17.79
C PRO A 55 -2.56 -31.73 -16.69
N PRO A 56 -2.54 -32.48 -15.54
CA PRO A 56 -1.62 -32.16 -14.47
C PRO A 56 -0.20 -32.15 -15.00
N ALA A 57 0.52 -31.07 -14.73
CA ALA A 57 1.93 -30.98 -15.08
C ALA A 57 2.67 -32.21 -14.54
N PRO A 58 3.60 -32.82 -15.28
CA PRO A 58 4.34 -33.97 -14.82
C PRO A 58 5.00 -33.62 -13.49
N VAL A 59 4.66 -34.39 -12.45
CA VAL A 59 5.18 -34.17 -11.11
C VAL A 59 6.67 -34.48 -11.13
N ALA A 60 7.47 -33.43 -11.31
CA ALA A 60 8.90 -33.53 -11.06
C ALA A 60 9.12 -33.91 -9.59
N ALA A 61 10.12 -34.75 -9.33
CA ALA A 61 10.46 -35.09 -7.94
C ALA A 61 10.64 -33.79 -7.14
N PRO A 62 10.00 -33.65 -5.97
CA PRO A 62 10.10 -32.41 -5.20
C PRO A 62 11.57 -32.19 -4.83
N THR A 63 12.12 -31.06 -5.25
CA THR A 63 13.42 -30.61 -4.79
C THR A 63 13.21 -29.82 -3.51
N ILE A 64 13.76 -30.31 -2.40
CA ILE A 64 13.76 -29.60 -1.15
C ILE A 64 15.00 -28.70 -1.14
N ASP A 65 14.83 -27.41 -1.42
CA ASP A 65 15.89 -26.44 -1.29
C ASP A 65 16.05 -26.04 0.20
N ILE A 66 17.22 -26.29 0.77
CA ILE A 66 17.55 -25.83 2.12
C ILE A 66 18.52 -24.65 1.97
N PRO A 67 18.07 -23.40 2.17
CA PRO A 67 18.95 -22.27 2.18
C PRO A 67 19.80 -22.28 3.45
N ILE A 68 21.13 -22.20 3.30
CA ILE A 68 22.04 -21.98 4.43
C ILE A 68 22.46 -20.51 4.38
N PRO A 69 22.10 -19.68 5.38
CA PRO A 69 22.53 -18.29 5.43
C PRO A 69 24.05 -18.22 5.61
N VAL A 70 24.70 -17.55 4.67
CA VAL A 70 26.14 -17.27 4.72
C VAL A 70 26.29 -15.76 4.95
N PRO A 71 26.79 -15.32 6.11
CA PRO A 71 26.95 -13.90 6.39
C PRO A 71 28.00 -13.29 5.44
N GLN A 72 27.62 -12.18 4.80
CA GLN A 72 28.48 -11.39 3.94
C GLN A 72 28.65 -10.00 4.54
N LEU A 73 29.86 -9.64 4.97
CA LEU A 73 30.14 -8.31 5.50
C LEU A 73 30.11 -7.27 4.38
N ILE A 74 29.29 -6.24 4.54
CA ILE A 74 29.16 -5.11 3.61
C ILE A 74 29.54 -3.83 4.35
N PRO A 75 30.61 -3.13 3.95
CA PRO A 75 30.94 -1.83 4.51
C PRO A 75 29.94 -0.78 4.06
N VAL A 76 29.37 -0.04 5.00
CA VAL A 76 28.39 1.02 4.73
C VAL A 76 29.01 2.36 5.13
N PRO A 77 29.29 3.26 4.18
CA PRO A 77 29.79 4.59 4.48
C PRO A 77 28.84 5.38 5.38
N MET A 78 29.38 6.06 6.38
CA MET A 78 28.64 6.95 7.28
C MET A 78 29.25 8.34 7.23
N PRO A 79 28.47 9.40 7.31
CA PRO A 79 26.99 9.46 7.39
C PRO A 79 26.27 9.08 6.11
N ASP A 80 24.95 9.16 6.11
CA ASP A 80 24.13 8.91 4.92
C ASP A 80 24.49 9.89 3.79
N PRO A 81 24.56 9.46 2.54
CA PRO A 81 24.77 10.37 1.43
C PRO A 81 23.63 11.39 1.34
N PRO A 82 23.90 12.63 0.89
CA PRO A 82 22.85 13.59 0.63
C PRO A 82 21.88 13.04 -0.42
N PRO A 83 20.58 13.44 -0.38
CA PRO A 83 19.62 13.03 -1.39
C PRO A 83 20.04 13.51 -2.78
N ASP A 84 19.76 12.71 -3.80
CA ASP A 84 19.87 13.17 -5.19
C ASP A 84 18.71 14.14 -5.48
N ASN A 85 19.04 15.39 -5.64
CA ASN A 85 18.11 16.48 -5.94
C ASN A 85 18.18 16.94 -7.41
N THR A 86 18.77 16.11 -8.29
CA THR A 86 18.70 16.38 -9.73
C THR A 86 17.23 16.38 -10.16
N ARG A 87 16.80 17.49 -10.78
CA ARG A 87 15.43 17.64 -11.28
C ARG A 87 15.43 18.26 -12.64
N VAL A 88 14.56 17.76 -13.51
CA VAL A 88 14.35 18.32 -14.85
C VAL A 88 12.87 18.65 -15.03
N ALA A 89 12.60 19.74 -15.74
CA ALA A 89 11.22 20.09 -16.08
C ALA A 89 10.65 19.06 -17.05
N GLN A 90 9.41 18.66 -16.82
CA GLN A 90 8.70 17.80 -17.75
C GLN A 90 8.45 18.53 -19.06
N ALA A 91 8.79 17.88 -20.18
CA ALA A 91 8.39 18.34 -21.50
C ALA A 91 6.85 18.28 -21.63
N PRO A 92 6.22 19.21 -22.37
CA PRO A 92 4.78 19.13 -22.61
C PRO A 92 4.39 17.78 -23.22
N LEU A 93 3.36 17.16 -22.64
CA LEU A 93 2.83 15.91 -23.18
C LEU A 93 2.17 16.16 -24.54
N PRO A 94 2.26 15.19 -25.48
CA PRO A 94 1.58 15.29 -26.77
C PRO A 94 0.08 15.46 -26.59
N SER A 95 -0.55 16.23 -27.48
CA SER A 95 -2.02 16.36 -27.51
C SER A 95 -2.71 15.03 -27.89
N ASP A 96 -2.03 14.15 -28.60
CA ASP A 96 -2.45 12.77 -28.84
C ASP A 96 -1.83 11.89 -27.74
N PRO A 97 -2.64 11.36 -26.81
CA PRO A 97 -2.16 10.53 -25.71
C PRO A 97 -1.51 9.23 -26.18
N CYS A 98 -1.82 8.79 -27.41
CA CYS A 98 -1.27 7.56 -27.96
C CYS A 98 0.10 7.74 -28.61
N ARG A 99 0.49 9.00 -28.83
CA ARG A 99 1.83 9.27 -29.32
C ARG A 99 2.85 9.05 -28.22
N ASN A 100 3.91 8.28 -28.51
CA ASN A 100 5.03 8.13 -27.59
C ASN A 100 5.79 9.46 -27.43
N PRO A 101 5.79 10.10 -26.24
CA PRO A 101 6.54 11.32 -26.00
C PRO A 101 8.04 11.06 -25.84
N CYS A 102 8.44 9.81 -25.66
CA CYS A 102 9.76 9.36 -25.27
C CYS A 102 10.26 8.27 -26.22
N PRO A 103 10.63 8.62 -27.47
CA PRO A 103 10.93 7.63 -28.52
C PRO A 103 12.13 6.72 -28.19
N ASP A 104 12.99 7.15 -27.27
CA ASP A 104 14.15 6.37 -26.82
C ASP A 104 13.80 5.38 -25.70
N VAL A 105 12.62 5.49 -25.11
CA VAL A 105 12.11 4.54 -24.10
C VAL A 105 11.48 3.36 -24.83
N ARG A 106 11.96 2.16 -24.52
CA ARG A 106 11.36 0.91 -25.04
C ARG A 106 10.08 0.65 -24.28
N ASP A 107 9.05 0.26 -25.02
CA ASP A 107 7.80 -0.22 -24.43
C ASP A 107 8.09 -1.47 -23.58
N SER A 108 7.49 -1.53 -22.41
CA SER A 108 7.55 -2.73 -21.58
C SER A 108 6.86 -3.88 -22.30
N PRO A 109 7.39 -5.08 -22.24
CA PRO A 109 6.64 -6.23 -22.74
C PRO A 109 5.34 -6.33 -21.95
N GLY A 110 4.22 -6.24 -22.67
CA GLY A 110 2.90 -6.53 -22.10
C GLY A 110 2.87 -7.90 -21.41
N PRO A 111 1.78 -8.24 -20.72
CA PRO A 111 1.65 -9.53 -20.07
C PRO A 111 1.97 -10.62 -21.11
N ALA A 112 3.06 -11.35 -20.87
CA ALA A 112 3.44 -12.43 -21.76
C ALA A 112 2.27 -13.40 -21.84
N ALA A 113 1.70 -13.61 -23.02
CA ALA A 113 0.85 -14.76 -23.25
C ALA A 113 1.67 -15.97 -22.76
N GLU A 114 1.15 -16.67 -21.74
CA GLU A 114 1.84 -17.82 -21.18
C GLU A 114 2.24 -18.75 -22.31
N THR A 115 3.50 -18.71 -22.69
CA THR A 115 4.08 -19.74 -23.54
C THR A 115 4.19 -20.96 -22.63
N VAL A 116 3.16 -21.80 -22.69
CA VAL A 116 3.21 -23.15 -22.14
C VAL A 116 4.41 -23.82 -22.81
N ALA A 117 5.53 -23.83 -22.11
CA ALA A 117 6.69 -24.58 -22.54
C ALA A 117 6.28 -26.06 -22.58
N SER A 118 6.02 -26.57 -23.75
CA SER A 118 5.77 -28.00 -24.01
C SER A 118 7.03 -28.77 -23.65
N ALA A 119 7.11 -29.21 -22.41
CA ALA A 119 8.11 -30.17 -21.98
C ALA A 119 7.77 -31.50 -22.65
N GLN A 120 8.57 -31.89 -23.66
CA GLN A 120 8.50 -33.21 -24.25
C GLN A 120 8.76 -34.25 -23.16
N GLY A 121 7.74 -35.05 -22.88
CA GLY A 121 7.78 -36.12 -21.90
C GLY A 121 8.72 -37.24 -22.28
N SER A 122 9.55 -37.64 -21.38
CA SER A 122 10.16 -38.97 -21.32
C SER A 122 9.35 -39.81 -20.33
N THR A 123 8.71 -40.87 -20.83
CA THR A 123 8.02 -41.87 -20.02
C THR A 123 9.03 -42.69 -19.23
N GLY A 124 9.10 -42.47 -17.95
CA GLY A 124 9.86 -43.29 -17.02
C GLY A 124 9.21 -43.24 -15.64
N SER A 125 8.42 -44.27 -15.30
CA SER A 125 7.97 -44.52 -13.93
C SER A 125 9.17 -44.88 -13.07
N ALA A 126 9.68 -43.90 -12.31
CA ALA A 126 10.60 -44.14 -11.22
C ALA A 126 10.07 -43.41 -9.99
N SER A 127 9.93 -44.10 -8.88
CA SER A 127 9.65 -43.50 -7.58
C SER A 127 10.72 -42.44 -7.28
N ALA A 128 10.37 -41.17 -7.46
CA ALA A 128 11.32 -40.08 -7.35
C ALA A 128 11.61 -39.80 -5.86
N VAL A 129 12.78 -40.18 -5.41
CA VAL A 129 13.29 -39.78 -4.10
C VAL A 129 13.49 -38.25 -4.12
N PRO A 130 13.00 -37.48 -3.11
CA PRO A 130 13.20 -36.04 -3.04
C PRO A 130 14.70 -35.70 -3.15
N ARG A 131 15.05 -34.79 -4.01
CA ARG A 131 16.41 -34.26 -4.07
C ARG A 131 16.52 -33.12 -3.07
N ILE A 132 17.42 -33.29 -2.11
CA ILE A 132 17.79 -32.20 -1.19
C ILE A 132 18.92 -31.42 -1.87
N GLN A 133 18.67 -30.14 -2.13
CA GLN A 133 19.66 -29.22 -2.66
C GLN A 133 19.97 -28.18 -1.58
N ILE A 134 21.23 -28.14 -1.16
CA ILE A 134 21.72 -27.11 -0.23
C ILE A 134 22.22 -25.94 -1.09
N ARG A 135 21.62 -24.74 -0.88
CA ARG A 135 22.08 -23.50 -1.53
C ARG A 135 22.65 -22.55 -0.49
N PRO A 136 23.85 -22.01 -0.68
CA PRO A 136 24.28 -20.87 0.13
C PRO A 136 23.39 -19.66 -0.24
N GLU A 137 22.77 -19.06 0.76
CA GLU A 137 22.05 -17.79 0.64
C GLU A 137 22.89 -16.73 1.35
N TYR A 138 23.47 -15.81 0.58
CA TYR A 138 24.29 -14.75 1.15
C TYR A 138 23.39 -13.75 1.87
N GLU A 139 23.62 -13.61 3.19
CA GLU A 139 22.88 -12.69 4.04
C GLU A 139 23.76 -11.47 4.32
N PRO A 140 23.39 -10.28 3.82
CA PRO A 140 24.15 -9.06 4.06
C PRO A 140 24.24 -8.74 5.55
N MET A 141 25.45 -8.55 6.05
CA MET A 141 25.74 -8.03 7.39
C MET A 141 26.43 -6.67 7.23
N PRO A 142 25.67 -5.58 7.13
CA PRO A 142 26.22 -4.25 6.98
C PRO A 142 26.94 -3.81 8.26
N PHE A 143 28.10 -3.15 8.10
CA PHE A 143 28.81 -2.52 9.19
C PHE A 143 29.25 -1.11 8.82
N PRO A 144 29.16 -0.12 9.74
CA PRO A 144 29.49 1.26 9.46
C PRO A 144 31.00 1.44 9.26
N VAL A 145 31.35 2.17 8.20
CA VAL A 145 32.73 2.63 7.98
C VAL A 145 32.75 4.14 7.80
N PRO A 146 33.79 4.85 8.24
CA PRO A 146 33.93 6.28 7.97
C PRO A 146 34.04 6.54 6.47
N GLY A 147 33.26 7.51 5.95
CA GLY A 147 33.36 7.94 4.56
C GLY A 147 32.04 8.48 4.02
N GLY A 148 32.12 9.52 3.24
CA GLY A 148 31.01 10.19 2.61
C GLY A 148 30.73 11.58 3.18
N GLU A 149 30.22 12.48 2.34
CA GLU A 149 29.63 13.74 2.75
C GLU A 149 28.20 13.44 3.19
N GLY A 150 27.86 13.74 4.44
CA GLY A 150 26.52 13.55 4.96
C GLY A 150 25.64 14.77 4.77
N GLU A 151 24.35 14.56 4.92
CA GLU A 151 23.39 15.64 5.05
C GLU A 151 23.75 16.52 6.26
N PRO A 152 23.69 17.86 6.16
CA PRO A 152 23.95 18.74 7.29
C PRO A 152 23.05 18.40 8.48
N PRO A 153 23.55 18.45 9.72
CA PRO A 153 22.72 18.21 10.89
C PRO A 153 21.62 19.26 11.00
N GLN A 154 20.40 18.82 11.16
CA GLN A 154 19.25 19.69 11.40
C GLN A 154 19.22 20.15 12.85
N ALA A 155 18.80 21.40 13.07
CA ALA A 155 18.61 21.90 14.42
C ALA A 155 17.49 21.11 15.13
N ALA A 156 17.80 20.61 16.32
CA ALA A 156 16.78 19.92 17.11
C ALA A 156 15.65 20.91 17.48
N PRO A 157 14.37 20.52 17.34
CA PRO A 157 13.26 21.36 17.77
C PRO A 157 13.29 21.55 19.28
N VAL A 158 12.76 22.71 19.73
CA VAL A 158 12.63 22.96 21.17
C VAL A 158 11.63 21.96 21.75
N PRO A 159 12.00 21.20 22.79
CA PRO A 159 11.11 20.22 23.39
C PRO A 159 9.82 20.87 23.93
N VAL A 160 8.68 20.34 23.52
CA VAL A 160 7.35 20.75 24.00
C VAL A 160 6.75 19.59 24.79
N LYS A 161 6.21 19.90 25.99
CA LYS A 161 5.44 18.93 26.76
C LYS A 161 3.99 19.39 26.83
N PRO A 162 3.12 18.98 25.91
CA PRO A 162 1.72 19.33 25.95
C PRO A 162 1.06 18.78 27.24
N PRO A 163 -0.04 19.39 27.73
CA PRO A 163 -0.77 18.87 28.87
C PRO A 163 -1.46 17.55 28.54
N VAL A 164 -1.80 16.78 29.57
CA VAL A 164 -2.79 15.72 29.45
C VAL A 164 -4.15 16.37 29.28
N ASP A 165 -4.88 16.00 28.22
CA ASP A 165 -6.14 16.62 27.85
C ASP A 165 -7.20 15.54 27.66
N PRO A 166 -8.34 15.55 28.38
CA PRO A 166 -9.43 14.63 28.15
C PRO A 166 -10.04 14.92 26.77
N GLY A 167 -10.09 13.90 25.92
CA GLY A 167 -10.75 14.02 24.62
C GLY A 167 -12.23 13.73 24.72
N PRO A 168 -13.10 14.40 23.93
CA PRO A 168 -14.49 14.02 23.83
C PRO A 168 -14.58 12.61 23.21
N LEU A 169 -15.45 11.78 23.75
CA LEU A 169 -15.85 10.53 23.10
C LEU A 169 -17.00 10.89 22.13
N GLY A 170 -16.74 10.85 20.85
CA GLY A 170 -17.75 11.08 19.83
C GLY A 170 -18.89 10.07 19.90
N ALA A 171 -20.08 10.50 19.48
CA ALA A 171 -21.24 9.62 19.39
C ALA A 171 -20.97 8.46 18.41
N ALA A 172 -21.52 7.29 18.72
CA ALA A 172 -21.52 6.18 17.77
C ALA A 172 -22.34 6.54 16.52
N VAL A 173 -21.79 6.25 15.35
CA VAL A 173 -22.46 6.45 14.07
C VAL A 173 -22.77 5.10 13.42
N ALA A 174 -23.75 5.05 12.53
CA ALA A 174 -24.01 3.87 11.74
C ALA A 174 -23.02 3.78 10.56
N PRO A 175 -22.64 2.56 10.12
CA PRO A 175 -21.86 2.41 8.91
C PRO A 175 -22.69 2.85 7.69
N PRO A 176 -22.07 3.39 6.63
CA PRO A 176 -22.77 3.65 5.38
C PRO A 176 -23.24 2.35 4.75
N GLY A 177 -24.30 2.41 3.94
CA GLY A 177 -24.67 1.32 3.05
C GLY A 177 -23.71 1.27 1.88
N LEU A 178 -23.40 0.06 1.36
CA LEU A 178 -22.68 -0.12 0.12
C LEU A 178 -23.64 -0.47 -0.99
N GLU A 179 -23.76 0.37 -2.01
CA GLU A 179 -24.62 0.12 -3.18
C GLU A 179 -23.89 -0.68 -4.25
N SER A 180 -22.64 -0.31 -4.56
CA SER A 180 -21.82 -0.97 -5.56
C SER A 180 -20.32 -0.67 -5.36
N VAL A 181 -19.47 -1.56 -5.88
CA VAL A 181 -18.04 -1.30 -6.08
C VAL A 181 -17.69 -1.72 -7.50
N ARG A 182 -16.89 -0.90 -8.18
CA ARG A 182 -16.38 -1.23 -9.51
C ARG A 182 -14.92 -0.81 -9.64
N LEU A 183 -14.20 -1.50 -10.48
CA LEU A 183 -12.93 -1.05 -10.99
C LEU A 183 -13.20 0.02 -12.05
N VAL A 184 -12.48 1.14 -11.97
CA VAL A 184 -12.57 2.21 -12.95
C VAL A 184 -11.55 1.97 -14.05
N GLU A 185 -10.25 1.89 -13.66
CA GLU A 185 -9.17 1.73 -14.62
C GLU A 185 -7.87 1.21 -13.98
N GLN A 186 -6.91 0.84 -14.82
CA GLN A 186 -5.50 0.69 -14.45
C GLN A 186 -4.81 2.05 -14.57
N VAL A 187 -4.20 2.52 -13.47
CA VAL A 187 -3.59 3.86 -13.39
C VAL A 187 -2.14 3.87 -13.89
N THR A 188 -1.36 2.84 -13.58
CA THR A 188 0.08 2.77 -13.85
C THR A 188 0.46 1.57 -14.72
N GLY A 189 1.66 1.63 -15.31
CA GLY A 189 2.26 0.55 -16.09
C GLY A 189 1.74 0.42 -17.53
N HIS A 190 2.14 -0.65 -18.15
CA HIS A 190 1.79 -0.96 -19.54
C HIS A 190 0.28 -1.12 -19.72
N GLY A 191 -0.25 -0.54 -20.78
CA GLY A 191 -1.68 -0.57 -21.09
C GLY A 191 -2.57 0.23 -20.15
N SER A 192 -1.99 0.97 -19.19
CA SER A 192 -2.73 1.91 -18.35
C SER A 192 -3.19 3.13 -19.16
N ARG A 193 -4.22 3.83 -18.65
CA ARG A 193 -4.64 5.11 -19.22
C ARG A 193 -3.48 6.07 -19.35
N ASN A 194 -2.65 6.15 -18.35
CA ASN A 194 -1.56 7.10 -18.27
C ASN A 194 -0.28 6.69 -19.01
N ARG A 195 -0.16 5.42 -19.41
CA ARG A 195 1.03 4.88 -20.09
C ARG A 195 2.32 5.30 -19.36
N THR A 196 2.36 5.07 -18.05
CA THR A 196 3.44 5.57 -17.19
C THR A 196 4.79 4.93 -17.49
N ASP A 197 4.77 3.70 -18.05
CA ASP A 197 5.91 2.99 -18.62
C ASP A 197 6.58 3.79 -19.74
N MET A 198 5.78 4.29 -20.68
CA MET A 198 6.28 5.06 -21.85
C MET A 198 6.66 6.50 -21.51
N ARG A 199 5.93 7.12 -20.57
CA ARG A 199 6.11 8.55 -20.27
C ARG A 199 7.19 8.83 -19.24
N TRP A 200 7.37 7.91 -18.29
CA TRP A 200 8.20 8.15 -17.09
C TRP A 200 9.00 6.93 -16.63
N GLN A 201 9.04 5.87 -17.43
CA GLN A 201 9.68 4.60 -17.10
C GLN A 201 9.19 4.04 -15.75
N VAL A 202 7.87 4.08 -15.55
CA VAL A 202 7.17 3.47 -14.41
C VAL A 202 6.40 2.27 -14.94
N ASP A 203 7.08 1.13 -15.00
CA ASP A 203 6.57 -0.13 -15.53
C ASP A 203 5.81 -0.92 -14.46
N GLY A 204 6.37 -0.95 -13.25
CA GLY A 204 5.78 -1.54 -12.07
C GLY A 204 5.91 -0.64 -10.86
N THR A 205 4.82 -0.44 -10.13
CA THR A 205 4.79 0.35 -8.88
C THR A 205 3.57 -0.01 -8.06
N ASP A 206 3.52 0.46 -6.81
CA ASP A 206 2.41 0.19 -5.91
C ASP A 206 1.96 1.42 -5.11
N LEU A 207 0.99 1.24 -4.24
CA LEU A 207 0.35 2.19 -3.34
C LEU A 207 -0.54 3.21 -4.07
N GLY A 208 -0.01 4.35 -4.54
CA GLY A 208 -0.82 5.42 -5.11
C GLY A 208 -1.59 6.20 -4.04
N LEU A 209 -0.86 6.71 -3.04
CA LEU A 209 -1.38 7.53 -1.95
C LEU A 209 -1.63 8.96 -2.42
N PHE A 210 -2.73 9.56 -1.96
CA PHE A 210 -3.14 10.88 -2.40
C PHE A 210 -3.12 11.93 -1.30
N TRP A 211 -2.87 13.19 -1.68
CA TRP A 211 -3.26 14.38 -0.92
C TRP A 211 -3.47 15.58 -1.84
N GLU A 212 -4.29 16.52 -1.42
CA GLU A 212 -4.44 17.79 -2.12
C GLU A 212 -3.27 18.70 -1.74
N THR A 213 -2.48 19.13 -2.71
CA THR A 213 -1.31 19.99 -2.49
C THR A 213 -1.69 21.46 -2.41
N GLU A 214 -2.65 21.84 -3.21
CA GLU A 214 -3.29 23.15 -3.30
C GLU A 214 -4.71 22.96 -3.87
N PRO A 215 -5.64 23.90 -3.68
CA PRO A 215 -6.99 23.74 -4.18
C PRO A 215 -7.03 23.39 -5.68
N GLY A 216 -7.49 22.20 -5.99
CA GLY A 216 -7.64 21.73 -7.37
C GLY A 216 -6.45 20.97 -7.92
N ARG A 217 -5.44 20.68 -7.13
CA ARG A 217 -4.30 19.85 -7.54
C ARG A 217 -4.02 18.76 -6.52
N VAL A 218 -3.95 17.53 -6.98
CA VAL A 218 -3.66 16.34 -6.17
C VAL A 218 -2.27 15.83 -6.50
N ALA A 219 -1.51 15.49 -5.48
CA ALA A 219 -0.33 14.67 -5.59
C ALA A 219 -0.69 13.20 -5.36
N MET A 220 0.01 12.32 -6.07
CA MET A 220 -0.09 10.87 -5.96
C MET A 220 1.31 10.29 -5.80
N VAL A 221 1.63 9.75 -4.64
CA VAL A 221 2.94 9.15 -4.36
C VAL A 221 2.84 7.64 -4.40
N PHE A 222 3.84 7.02 -5.02
CA PHE A 222 3.97 5.57 -5.17
C PHE A 222 5.07 5.03 -4.26
N GLY A 223 5.02 3.73 -3.96
CA GLY A 223 6.07 2.99 -3.28
C GLY A 223 7.20 2.58 -4.21
N ASP A 224 7.82 1.43 -3.93
CA ASP A 224 8.88 0.91 -4.79
C ASP A 224 8.44 0.95 -6.25
N THR A 225 9.22 1.61 -7.08
CA THR A 225 8.91 1.87 -8.49
C THR A 225 10.02 1.32 -9.36
N PHE A 226 9.65 0.58 -10.36
CA PHE A 226 10.57 -0.08 -11.28
C PHE A 226 10.32 0.37 -12.72
N GLY A 227 11.39 0.61 -13.44
CA GLY A 227 11.41 0.87 -14.88
C GLY A 227 12.13 -0.25 -15.62
N ALA A 228 13.13 0.12 -16.42
CA ALA A 228 13.87 -0.83 -17.25
C ALA A 228 14.36 -2.06 -16.47
N GLY A 229 14.06 -3.24 -16.96
CA GLY A 229 14.40 -4.52 -16.32
C GLY A 229 13.34 -5.07 -15.37
N TRP A 230 12.21 -4.35 -15.18
CA TRP A 230 11.07 -4.93 -14.47
C TRP A 230 10.42 -6.07 -15.26
N VAL A 231 9.94 -7.09 -14.54
CA VAL A 231 9.27 -8.26 -15.10
C VAL A 231 8.00 -8.55 -14.30
N TYR A 232 6.91 -8.87 -14.97
CA TYR A 232 5.66 -9.27 -14.35
C TYR A 232 5.85 -10.40 -13.32
N GLY A 233 5.11 -10.32 -12.20
CA GLY A 233 5.11 -11.34 -11.15
C GLY A 233 5.41 -10.80 -9.75
N GLY A 234 5.42 -9.49 -9.58
CA GLY A 234 5.63 -8.80 -8.31
C GLY A 234 6.58 -7.62 -8.40
N ALA A 235 7.16 -7.24 -7.27
CA ALA A 235 8.21 -6.24 -7.23
C ALA A 235 9.40 -6.63 -8.10
N GLY A 236 10.03 -5.65 -8.74
CA GLY A 236 11.19 -5.87 -9.59
C GLY A 236 12.43 -6.35 -8.83
N ALA A 237 13.43 -6.81 -9.58
CA ALA A 237 14.71 -7.18 -9.01
C ALA A 237 15.49 -5.91 -8.57
N ASP A 238 16.41 -6.07 -7.62
CA ASP A 238 17.32 -5.02 -7.15
C ASP A 238 18.30 -4.52 -8.23
N THR A 239 18.42 -5.28 -9.32
CA THR A 239 19.23 -4.93 -10.51
C THR A 239 18.46 -4.17 -11.58
N ALA A 240 17.13 -4.04 -11.44
CA ALA A 240 16.31 -3.23 -12.33
C ALA A 240 16.50 -1.73 -12.02
N ASP A 241 15.97 -0.87 -12.88
CA ASP A 241 15.83 0.55 -12.60
C ASP A 241 14.84 0.75 -11.45
N TRP A 242 15.34 0.74 -10.22
CA TRP A 242 14.56 0.75 -8.98
C TRP A 242 14.69 2.07 -8.22
N ARG A 243 13.55 2.69 -7.97
CA ARG A 243 13.36 3.88 -7.14
C ARG A 243 12.47 3.51 -5.95
N SER A 244 12.85 3.89 -4.73
CA SER A 244 12.06 3.59 -3.51
C SER A 244 10.68 4.23 -3.51
N ASN A 245 10.48 5.28 -4.30
CA ASN A 245 9.23 6.03 -4.39
C ASN A 245 9.29 7.05 -5.53
N THR A 246 8.12 7.39 -6.09
CA THR A 246 7.96 8.41 -7.14
C THR A 246 6.70 9.24 -6.90
N LEU A 247 6.59 10.42 -7.53
CA LEU A 247 5.50 11.37 -7.31
C LEU A 247 4.90 11.87 -8.62
N ALA A 248 3.59 11.77 -8.71
CA ALA A 248 2.78 12.28 -9.81
C ALA A 248 1.83 13.40 -9.35
N TYR A 249 1.30 14.15 -10.30
CA TYR A 249 0.31 15.20 -10.10
C TYR A 249 -0.87 15.04 -11.06
N SER A 250 -2.05 15.42 -10.56
CA SER A 250 -3.29 15.45 -11.32
C SER A 250 -4.15 16.67 -10.96
N THR A 251 -4.82 17.24 -11.93
CA THR A 251 -5.89 18.23 -11.75
C THR A 251 -7.25 17.69 -12.23
N ASP A 252 -7.28 16.40 -12.59
CA ASP A 252 -8.46 15.74 -13.11
C ASP A 252 -9.56 15.60 -12.04
N ARG A 253 -10.72 16.20 -12.31
CA ARG A 253 -11.91 16.20 -11.43
C ARG A 253 -12.93 15.16 -11.83
N VAL A 254 -12.75 14.52 -12.99
CA VAL A 254 -13.73 13.56 -13.55
C VAL A 254 -13.21 12.14 -13.32
N LEU A 255 -13.38 11.64 -12.09
CA LEU A 255 -12.85 10.35 -11.67
C LEU A 255 -13.67 9.13 -12.15
N ASP A 256 -14.84 9.36 -12.76
CA ASP A 256 -15.72 8.28 -13.25
C ASP A 256 -15.13 7.53 -14.45
N ASP A 257 -14.29 8.16 -15.23
CA ASP A 257 -13.62 7.61 -16.41
C ASP A 257 -12.12 7.37 -16.17
N GLY A 258 -11.61 7.64 -14.96
CA GLY A 258 -10.24 7.40 -14.57
C GLY A 258 -9.59 8.58 -13.87
N ILE A 259 -8.24 8.56 -13.81
CA ILE A 259 -7.43 9.68 -13.33
C ILE A 259 -6.30 9.98 -14.31
N ASP A 260 -6.29 11.19 -14.86
CA ASP A 260 -5.23 11.65 -15.75
C ASP A 260 -4.02 12.15 -14.95
N ILE A 261 -2.88 11.50 -15.10
CA ILE A 261 -1.59 11.97 -14.59
C ILE A 261 -1.02 12.97 -15.60
N GLU A 262 -0.88 14.22 -15.18
CA GLU A 262 -0.37 15.31 -16.03
C GLU A 262 1.15 15.43 -15.99
N ALA A 263 1.74 15.14 -14.83
CA ALA A 263 3.17 15.27 -14.61
C ALA A 263 3.67 14.29 -13.53
N MET A 264 4.95 13.93 -13.65
CA MET A 264 5.71 13.32 -12.56
C MET A 264 6.95 14.16 -12.28
N VAL A 265 7.45 14.11 -11.04
CA VAL A 265 8.77 14.66 -10.70
C VAL A 265 9.83 13.83 -11.42
N GLN A 266 10.75 14.48 -12.14
CA GLN A 266 11.74 13.81 -12.99
C GLN A 266 13.17 14.20 -12.64
N ASP A 267 14.12 13.27 -12.73
CA ASP A 267 15.57 13.49 -12.64
C ASP A 267 16.25 13.56 -14.00
N SER A 268 15.64 12.98 -15.01
CA SER A 268 16.05 13.05 -16.40
C SER A 268 14.81 13.02 -17.30
N PRO A 269 14.93 13.40 -18.60
CA PRO A 269 13.79 13.36 -19.52
C PRO A 269 13.16 11.95 -19.55
N CYS A 270 11.83 11.91 -19.41
CA CYS A 270 11.06 10.66 -19.44
C CYS A 270 11.42 9.64 -18.35
N HIS A 271 11.88 10.12 -17.21
CA HIS A 271 12.24 9.27 -16.08
C HIS A 271 11.78 9.88 -14.75
N ALA A 272 10.91 9.18 -14.03
CA ALA A 272 10.43 9.63 -12.73
C ALA A 272 11.53 9.53 -11.68
N ALA A 273 11.72 10.62 -10.94
CA ALA A 273 12.75 10.73 -9.92
C ALA A 273 12.40 9.98 -8.63
N GLU A 274 13.39 9.43 -7.96
CA GLU A 274 13.29 9.06 -6.54
C GLU A 274 13.20 10.31 -5.67
N LEU A 275 12.25 10.35 -4.73
CA LEU A 275 12.04 11.50 -3.83
C LEU A 275 12.79 11.33 -2.52
N LEU A 276 12.54 10.21 -1.85
CA LEU A 276 13.15 9.82 -0.58
C LEU A 276 14.08 8.65 -0.84
N GLY A 277 15.35 8.95 -1.05
CA GLY A 277 16.36 7.93 -1.33
C GLY A 277 16.53 6.97 -0.17
N SER A 278 16.94 5.74 -0.47
CA SER A 278 17.34 4.72 0.48
C SER A 278 18.76 4.22 0.18
N ARG A 279 19.35 3.49 1.12
CA ARG A 279 20.67 2.90 0.90
C ARG A 279 20.66 1.70 -0.03
N LYS A 280 19.48 1.12 -0.30
CA LYS A 280 19.32 -0.11 -1.10
C LYS A 280 20.11 -1.30 -0.56
N ILE A 281 20.32 -1.36 0.77
CA ILE A 281 21.08 -2.40 1.44
C ILE A 281 20.17 -3.16 2.41
N LYS A 282 19.89 -4.43 2.12
CA LYS A 282 19.15 -5.34 2.99
C LYS A 282 19.81 -5.40 4.38
N ASN A 283 19.00 -5.45 5.43
CA ASN A 283 19.40 -5.45 6.85
C ASN A 283 20.05 -4.13 7.33
N TRP A 284 19.98 -3.07 6.50
CA TRP A 284 20.30 -1.71 6.90
C TRP A 284 19.14 -0.77 6.59
N GLU A 285 18.98 -0.36 5.35
CA GLU A 285 17.83 0.33 4.80
C GLU A 285 17.63 -0.13 3.34
N THR A 286 16.74 -1.11 3.17
CA THR A 286 16.44 -1.70 1.87
C THR A 286 15.75 -0.69 0.97
N THR A 287 14.73 -0.02 1.52
CA THR A 287 13.93 0.98 0.80
C THR A 287 13.28 1.96 1.76
N THR A 288 12.76 3.06 1.24
CA THR A 288 11.99 4.07 1.97
C THR A 288 10.61 4.19 1.34
N ILE A 289 9.57 3.74 2.04
CA ILE A 289 8.21 3.67 1.49
C ILE A 289 7.34 4.77 2.09
N PRO A 290 6.74 5.66 1.28
CA PRO A 290 5.74 6.62 1.74
C PRO A 290 4.52 5.91 2.33
N THR A 291 3.92 6.50 3.36
CA THR A 291 2.74 5.94 4.02
C THR A 291 1.54 6.89 4.03
N SER A 292 1.75 8.19 3.93
CA SER A 292 0.73 9.20 3.61
C SER A 292 1.36 10.52 3.23
N GLY A 293 0.59 11.40 2.59
CA GLY A 293 0.98 12.79 2.29
C GLY A 293 -0.08 13.78 2.76
N PHE A 294 0.34 15.01 3.06
CA PHE A 294 -0.55 16.12 3.39
C PHE A 294 0.16 17.46 3.18
N ALA A 295 -0.60 18.56 3.21
CA ALA A 295 -0.09 19.93 3.06
C ALA A 295 -0.50 20.80 4.26
N LEU A 296 0.38 21.70 4.64
CA LEU A 296 0.10 22.80 5.59
C LEU A 296 0.60 24.09 4.96
N GLY A 297 -0.30 24.90 4.44
CA GLY A 297 0.06 26.03 3.57
C GLY A 297 0.82 25.55 2.34
N ASP A 298 1.95 26.18 2.04
CA ASP A 298 2.77 25.84 0.87
C ASP A 298 3.70 24.64 1.10
N ARG A 299 3.89 24.23 2.37
CA ARG A 299 4.75 23.09 2.72
C ARG A 299 4.03 21.77 2.55
N GLN A 300 4.65 20.85 1.83
CA GLN A 300 4.19 19.47 1.67
C GLN A 300 4.89 18.56 2.67
N PHE A 301 4.18 17.54 3.15
CA PHE A 301 4.72 16.55 4.08
C PHE A 301 4.44 15.13 3.57
N LEU A 302 5.40 14.23 3.80
CA LEU A 302 5.26 12.80 3.63
C LEU A 302 5.59 12.10 4.95
N SER A 303 4.71 11.22 5.41
CA SER A 303 5.11 10.17 6.33
C SER A 303 5.67 9.00 5.54
N TYR A 304 6.68 8.34 6.08
CA TYR A 304 7.34 7.21 5.44
C TYR A 304 7.84 6.19 6.46
N MET A 305 8.07 4.97 6.01
CA MET A 305 8.80 3.96 6.76
C MET A 305 10.16 3.68 6.14
N SER A 306 11.20 3.63 6.97
CA SER A 306 12.52 3.12 6.61
C SER A 306 12.51 1.60 6.78
N VAL A 307 12.51 0.87 5.67
CA VAL A 307 12.42 -0.59 5.68
C VAL A 307 13.80 -1.21 5.84
N ASN A 308 14.00 -1.96 6.92
CA ASN A 308 15.23 -2.72 7.15
C ASN A 308 15.33 -3.89 6.17
N HIS A 309 14.30 -4.73 6.12
CA HIS A 309 14.18 -5.81 5.13
C HIS A 309 12.73 -6.29 4.96
N TRP A 310 12.43 -6.82 3.78
CA TRP A 310 11.22 -7.56 3.49
C TRP A 310 11.35 -9.00 3.95
N SER A 311 10.34 -9.52 4.64
CA SER A 311 10.29 -10.92 5.07
C SER A 311 9.90 -11.83 3.89
N LYS A 312 10.30 -13.10 3.96
CA LYS A 312 9.78 -14.14 3.05
C LYS A 312 8.30 -14.50 3.32
N VAL A 313 7.79 -14.12 4.50
CA VAL A 313 6.37 -14.27 4.83
C VAL A 313 5.59 -13.10 4.22
N PRO A 314 4.62 -13.35 3.33
CA PRO A 314 3.85 -12.29 2.70
C PRO A 314 3.20 -11.34 3.72
N GLY A 315 3.27 -10.04 3.46
CA GLY A 315 2.73 -9.00 4.33
C GLY A 315 3.54 -8.73 5.59
N MET A 316 4.74 -9.27 5.70
CA MET A 316 5.65 -9.04 6.82
C MET A 316 6.92 -8.33 6.38
N TRP A 317 7.32 -7.33 7.13
CA TRP A 317 8.59 -6.62 6.98
C TRP A 317 9.06 -6.09 8.33
N LEU A 318 10.32 -5.72 8.41
CA LEU A 318 10.88 -5.03 9.56
C LEU A 318 11.28 -3.61 9.14
N THR A 319 10.89 -2.62 9.94
CA THR A 319 11.29 -1.23 9.77
C THR A 319 12.42 -0.86 10.74
N ASN A 320 13.19 0.15 10.38
CA ASN A 320 14.09 0.83 11.31
C ASN A 320 13.30 1.85 12.14
N TYR A 321 12.47 2.65 11.46
CA TYR A 321 11.62 3.67 12.04
C TYR A 321 10.52 4.10 11.06
N GLY A 322 9.46 4.73 11.57
CA GLY A 322 8.58 5.61 10.82
C GLY A 322 9.06 7.04 10.93
N GLY A 323 8.99 7.85 9.89
CA GLY A 323 9.51 9.21 9.89
C GLY A 323 8.67 10.18 9.08
N LEU A 324 9.04 11.46 9.16
CA LEU A 324 8.47 12.54 8.34
C LEU A 324 9.53 13.14 7.43
N ALA A 325 9.10 13.51 6.24
CA ALA A 325 9.85 14.33 5.30
C ALA A 325 8.99 15.51 4.87
N TYR A 326 9.62 16.58 4.40
CA TYR A 326 8.93 17.78 3.92
C TYR A 326 9.56 18.33 2.65
N SER A 327 8.75 19.09 1.92
CA SER A 327 9.15 19.83 0.70
C SER A 327 8.62 21.25 0.77
N ASP A 328 9.48 22.23 0.42
CA ASP A 328 9.16 23.66 0.35
C ASP A 328 9.14 24.18 -1.11
N ASP A 329 9.25 23.31 -2.09
CA ASP A 329 9.35 23.64 -3.52
C ASP A 329 8.28 22.93 -4.38
N GLY A 330 7.10 22.71 -3.78
CA GLY A 330 5.98 22.07 -4.47
C GLY A 330 6.19 20.59 -4.73
N GLY A 331 6.99 19.90 -3.92
CA GLY A 331 7.21 18.45 -4.01
C GLY A 331 8.36 18.05 -4.94
N GLN A 332 9.16 19.01 -5.45
CA GLN A 332 10.29 18.69 -6.34
C GLN A 332 11.44 18.05 -5.57
N THR A 333 11.80 18.61 -4.42
CA THR A 333 12.83 18.05 -3.53
C THR A 333 12.31 17.84 -2.12
N TRP A 334 12.85 16.85 -1.45
CA TRP A 334 12.37 16.41 -0.14
C TRP A 334 13.50 16.28 0.86
N THR A 335 13.24 16.71 2.08
CA THR A 335 14.16 16.58 3.21
C THR A 335 13.57 15.64 4.25
N LYS A 336 14.26 14.54 4.56
CA LYS A 336 13.92 13.66 5.69
C LYS A 336 14.22 14.40 7.00
N ASP A 337 13.22 14.57 7.86
CA ASP A 337 13.44 15.19 9.16
C ASP A 337 14.23 14.24 10.08
N GLN A 338 15.26 14.75 10.73
CA GLN A 338 16.15 13.95 11.59
C GLN A 338 15.57 13.68 12.98
N HIS A 339 14.52 14.39 13.39
CA HIS A 339 13.96 14.39 14.75
C HIS A 339 12.54 13.80 14.82
N ALA A 340 11.73 14.00 13.77
CA ALA A 340 10.37 13.47 13.69
C ALA A 340 10.38 11.98 13.27
N ARG A 341 10.92 11.12 14.15
CA ARG A 341 11.10 9.68 13.92
C ARG A 341 10.53 8.85 15.07
N TRP A 342 9.84 7.77 14.72
CA TRP A 342 9.29 6.75 15.61
C TRP A 342 10.12 5.48 15.47
N GLU A 343 11.12 5.35 16.34
CA GLU A 343 12.08 4.24 16.28
C GLU A 343 11.39 2.89 16.50
N ASN A 344 11.80 1.88 15.74
CA ASN A 344 11.31 0.53 15.88
C ASN A 344 12.22 -0.32 16.77
N LEU A 345 12.46 0.11 17.98
CA LEU A 345 13.30 -0.61 18.92
C LEU A 345 12.77 -2.03 19.17
N PHE A 346 13.57 -3.03 18.88
CA PHE A 346 13.23 -4.46 19.04
C PHE A 346 11.98 -4.92 18.27
N GLY A 347 11.58 -4.21 17.21
CA GLY A 347 10.42 -4.55 16.40
C GLY A 347 9.05 -4.27 17.03
N VAL A 348 9.00 -3.48 18.12
CA VAL A 348 7.76 -3.18 18.86
C VAL A 348 7.23 -1.77 18.65
N GLY A 349 7.82 -1.00 17.73
CA GLY A 349 7.37 0.35 17.39
C GLY A 349 5.94 0.36 16.83
N ARG A 350 5.08 1.25 17.33
CA ARG A 350 3.63 1.25 17.02
C ARG A 350 3.21 2.18 15.90
N PHE A 351 4.03 3.16 15.55
CA PHE A 351 3.74 4.18 14.54
C PHE A 351 4.75 4.08 13.39
N GLN A 352 4.83 2.89 12.77
CA GLN A 352 5.77 2.60 11.69
C GLN A 352 5.18 2.88 10.32
N VAL A 353 3.89 2.59 10.15
CA VAL A 353 3.07 2.96 9.00
C VAL A 353 2.01 3.93 9.50
N ALA A 354 1.94 5.13 8.93
CA ALA A 354 1.07 6.16 9.45
C ALA A 354 0.27 6.88 8.34
N ALA A 355 -1.03 7.06 8.58
CA ALA A 355 -1.85 8.02 7.83
C ALA A 355 -1.96 9.32 8.65
N MET A 356 -1.60 10.44 8.03
CA MET A 356 -1.62 11.75 8.69
C MET A 356 -2.66 12.66 8.04
N VAL A 357 -3.53 13.26 8.88
CA VAL A 357 -4.68 14.03 8.41
C VAL A 357 -4.76 15.36 9.16
N PRO A 358 -4.52 16.50 8.50
CA PRO A 358 -4.81 17.81 9.05
C PRO A 358 -6.31 18.00 9.28
N HIS A 359 -6.70 18.42 10.48
CA HIS A 359 -8.08 18.79 10.78
C HIS A 359 -8.14 19.77 11.96
N GLY A 360 -8.74 20.93 11.74
CA GLY A 360 -8.77 22.02 12.71
C GLY A 360 -7.34 22.51 13.04
N GLU A 361 -7.01 22.59 14.31
CA GLU A 361 -5.69 23.03 14.78
C GLU A 361 -4.65 21.89 14.84
N TYR A 362 -5.05 20.66 14.54
CA TYR A 362 -4.23 19.47 14.71
C TYR A 362 -3.98 18.73 13.40
N VAL A 363 -2.87 18.01 13.38
CA VAL A 363 -2.63 16.90 12.48
C VAL A 363 -2.79 15.61 13.29
N TYR A 364 -3.72 14.77 12.87
CA TYR A 364 -3.97 13.46 13.46
C TYR A 364 -3.13 12.40 12.75
N MET A 365 -2.51 11.53 13.55
CA MET A 365 -1.65 10.44 13.06
C MET A 365 -2.26 9.10 13.46
N PHE A 366 -2.75 8.35 12.49
CA PHE A 366 -3.24 6.99 12.65
C PHE A 366 -2.10 6.03 12.30
N GLY A 367 -1.59 5.28 13.26
CA GLY A 367 -0.39 4.48 13.06
C GLY A 367 -0.55 3.01 13.37
N THR A 368 0.14 2.18 12.59
CA THR A 368 0.25 0.73 12.83
C THR A 368 1.72 0.33 13.03
N PRO A 369 2.01 -0.79 13.70
CA PRO A 369 3.32 -1.40 13.70
C PRO A 369 3.78 -1.82 12.29
N ASN A 370 5.01 -2.27 12.17
CA ASN A 370 5.48 -2.88 10.93
C ASN A 370 4.78 -4.22 10.64
N GLY A 371 4.68 -4.56 9.36
CA GLY A 371 3.92 -5.73 8.88
C GLY A 371 2.41 -5.48 8.88
N ARG A 372 1.66 -6.49 8.44
CA ARG A 372 0.18 -6.44 8.35
C ARG A 372 -0.49 -7.15 9.51
N ILE A 373 0.02 -6.98 10.73
CA ILE A 373 -0.44 -7.69 11.93
C ILE A 373 -0.71 -6.76 13.13
N GLY A 374 -0.67 -5.46 12.91
CA GLY A 374 -0.75 -4.49 13.99
C GLY A 374 -2.14 -3.88 14.22
N VAL A 375 -2.32 -3.30 15.40
CA VAL A 375 -3.50 -2.52 15.74
C VAL A 375 -3.29 -1.04 15.42
N ILE A 376 -4.37 -0.32 15.13
CA ILE A 376 -4.33 1.10 14.81
C ILE A 376 -4.29 1.90 16.12
N GLY A 377 -3.20 2.65 16.34
CA GLY A 377 -3.09 3.67 17.39
C GLY A 377 -3.38 5.06 16.83
N LEU A 378 -3.65 6.02 17.71
CA LEU A 378 -3.89 7.41 17.34
C LEU A 378 -2.99 8.35 18.12
N ALA A 379 -2.42 9.31 17.40
CA ALA A 379 -1.74 10.46 17.96
C ALA A 379 -2.27 11.76 17.34
N ARG A 380 -1.96 12.89 17.95
CA ARG A 380 -2.18 14.22 17.40
C ARG A 380 -1.03 15.15 17.73
N VAL A 381 -0.86 16.16 16.93
CA VAL A 381 0.08 17.26 17.16
C VAL A 381 -0.52 18.56 16.62
N ARG A 382 -0.18 19.71 17.20
CA ARG A 382 -0.56 20.99 16.59
C ARG A 382 0.12 21.15 15.24
N ALA A 383 -0.58 21.75 14.29
CA ALA A 383 -0.06 21.93 12.93
C ALA A 383 1.31 22.62 12.90
N ASP A 384 1.56 23.58 13.79
CA ASP A 384 2.83 24.31 13.88
C ASP A 384 4.00 23.45 14.40
N ASP A 385 3.69 22.32 15.06
CA ASP A 385 4.67 21.46 15.75
C ASP A 385 4.86 20.09 15.07
N VAL A 386 4.41 19.91 13.83
CA VAL A 386 4.39 18.62 13.12
C VAL A 386 5.75 17.91 13.13
N LEU A 387 6.85 18.64 12.94
CA LEU A 387 8.20 18.08 12.96
C LEU A 387 8.79 17.93 14.37
N ASN A 388 8.06 18.31 15.41
CA ASN A 388 8.50 18.19 16.79
C ASN A 388 7.88 16.96 17.48
N LYS A 389 8.57 15.82 17.42
CA LYS A 389 8.07 14.57 18.04
C LYS A 389 7.68 14.74 19.51
N THR A 390 8.33 15.64 20.26
CA THR A 390 8.04 15.83 21.68
C THR A 390 6.70 16.50 21.95
N ALA A 391 6.11 17.16 20.94
CA ALA A 391 4.80 17.81 21.01
C ALA A 391 3.62 16.85 20.77
N TYR A 392 3.88 15.61 20.34
CA TYR A 392 2.83 14.65 20.06
C TYR A 392 2.15 14.15 21.34
N GLN A 393 0.82 14.09 21.28
CA GLN A 393 -0.03 13.46 22.27
C GLN A 393 -0.62 12.18 21.66
N TYR A 394 -0.66 11.12 22.45
CA TYR A 394 -1.20 9.81 22.05
C TYR A 394 -2.52 9.56 22.78
N TRP A 395 -3.47 8.93 22.09
CA TRP A 395 -4.76 8.59 22.66
C TRP A 395 -4.61 7.38 23.57
N VAL A 396 -4.78 7.59 24.89
CA VAL A 396 -4.64 6.56 25.92
C VAL A 396 -5.83 6.63 26.88
N ASP A 397 -6.68 5.59 26.85
CA ASP A 397 -7.80 5.42 27.78
C ASP A 397 -8.66 6.69 27.99
N GLY A 398 -9.06 7.33 26.89
CA GLY A 398 -9.92 8.51 26.93
C GLY A 398 -9.19 9.85 27.10
N ASN A 399 -7.86 9.86 27.09
CA ASN A 399 -7.05 11.07 27.29
C ASN A 399 -5.98 11.20 26.20
N TRP A 400 -5.62 12.44 25.88
CA TRP A 400 -4.47 12.76 25.06
C TRP A 400 -3.23 12.91 25.98
N VAL A 401 -2.32 11.95 25.88
CA VAL A 401 -1.17 11.81 26.79
C VAL A 401 0.13 12.02 26.01
N PRO A 402 1.01 12.97 26.41
CA PRO A 402 2.29 13.18 25.74
C PRO A 402 3.25 12.01 25.96
N ALA A 403 4.13 11.77 24.98
CA ALA A 403 5.20 10.76 25.03
C ALA A 403 4.73 9.32 25.35
N ALA A 404 3.50 8.97 25.02
CA ALA A 404 2.88 7.69 25.35
C ALA A 404 2.66 6.77 24.14
N GLU A 405 3.58 6.79 23.15
CA GLU A 405 3.40 6.07 21.87
C GLU A 405 3.14 4.56 22.05
N TYR A 406 3.82 3.93 23.00
CA TYR A 406 3.65 2.50 23.28
C TYR A 406 2.36 2.15 24.04
N SER A 407 1.73 3.14 24.66
CA SER A 407 0.49 2.98 25.44
C SER A 407 -0.76 3.36 24.67
N ALA A 408 -0.64 3.79 23.42
CA ALA A 408 -1.79 4.22 22.63
C ALA A 408 -2.88 3.12 22.60
N THR A 409 -4.11 3.49 22.98
CA THR A 409 -5.25 2.56 22.98
C THR A 409 -5.64 2.22 21.54
N PRO A 410 -5.84 0.94 21.19
CA PRO A 410 -6.34 0.55 19.87
C PRO A 410 -7.69 1.20 19.55
N LEU A 411 -7.80 1.84 18.37
CA LEU A 411 -9.05 2.48 17.93
C LEU A 411 -10.12 1.47 17.52
N VAL A 412 -9.69 0.35 16.95
CA VAL A 412 -10.57 -0.73 16.47
C VAL A 412 -10.05 -2.09 16.92
N HIS A 413 -10.95 -3.04 17.05
CA HIS A 413 -10.58 -4.43 17.27
C HIS A 413 -10.15 -5.06 15.93
N GLY A 414 -9.10 -5.86 15.95
CA GLY A 414 -8.57 -6.51 14.76
C GLY A 414 -7.19 -5.97 14.37
N ILE A 415 -6.72 -6.46 13.26
CA ILE A 415 -5.42 -6.11 12.69
C ILE A 415 -5.62 -5.30 11.41
N ALA A 416 -4.69 -4.43 11.12
CA ALA A 416 -4.71 -3.58 9.95
C ALA A 416 -3.35 -3.57 9.27
N SER A 417 -3.38 -3.26 7.99
CA SER A 417 -2.23 -3.02 7.14
C SER A 417 -2.04 -1.50 6.91
N GLU A 418 -1.48 -1.16 5.78
CA GLU A 418 -1.44 0.21 5.27
C GLU A 418 -2.86 0.80 5.28
N LEU A 419 -3.01 2.02 5.71
CA LEU A 419 -4.31 2.65 5.88
C LEU A 419 -4.35 4.04 5.27
N SER A 420 -5.55 4.42 4.82
CA SER A 420 -5.88 5.77 4.37
C SER A 420 -7.01 6.32 5.22
N VAL A 421 -6.85 7.54 5.69
CA VAL A 421 -7.85 8.21 6.52
C VAL A 421 -8.12 9.59 5.97
N ARG A 422 -9.40 10.01 5.97
CA ARG A 422 -9.79 11.38 5.66
C ARG A 422 -10.96 11.84 6.53
N PHE A 423 -11.11 13.14 6.66
CA PHE A 423 -12.35 13.75 7.14
C PHE A 423 -13.20 14.13 5.93
N ASP A 424 -14.42 13.62 5.87
CA ASP A 424 -15.41 13.99 4.86
C ASP A 424 -16.25 15.15 5.38
N ALA A 425 -16.03 16.34 4.81
CA ALA A 425 -16.69 17.55 5.25
C ALA A 425 -18.21 17.57 4.91
N GLU A 426 -18.64 16.83 3.90
CA GLU A 426 -20.04 16.75 3.48
C GLU A 426 -20.88 15.97 4.51
N SER A 427 -20.39 14.81 4.95
CA SER A 427 -21.06 14.01 5.98
C SER A 427 -20.68 14.39 7.41
N GLY A 428 -19.61 15.18 7.60
CA GLY A 428 -19.04 15.49 8.91
C GLY A 428 -18.44 14.26 9.59
N ARG A 429 -17.97 13.28 8.83
CA ARG A 429 -17.46 12.01 9.35
C ARG A 429 -16.02 11.73 8.94
N TRP A 430 -15.32 11.05 9.82
CA TRP A 430 -14.05 10.42 9.50
C TRP A 430 -14.28 9.13 8.74
N GLN A 431 -13.49 8.87 7.73
CA GLN A 431 -13.48 7.66 6.91
C GLN A 431 -12.09 7.04 6.95
N MET A 432 -12.02 5.72 7.10
CA MET A 432 -10.78 4.95 7.14
C MET A 432 -10.93 3.74 6.23
N VAL A 433 -10.00 3.59 5.29
CA VAL A 433 -9.91 2.41 4.41
C VAL A 433 -8.58 1.72 4.66
N TYR A 434 -8.59 0.40 4.77
CA TYR A 434 -7.41 -0.43 4.96
C TYR A 434 -7.67 -1.88 4.56
N LEU A 435 -6.61 -2.64 4.30
CA LEU A 435 -6.71 -4.09 4.18
C LEU A 435 -6.82 -4.70 5.59
N ASP A 436 -7.89 -5.44 5.84
CA ASP A 436 -8.02 -6.34 6.99
C ASP A 436 -7.52 -7.73 6.58
N PRO A 437 -6.30 -8.12 6.97
CA PRO A 437 -5.71 -9.39 6.54
C PRO A 437 -6.35 -10.61 7.20
N ALA A 438 -7.09 -10.42 8.31
CA ALA A 438 -7.78 -11.54 8.99
C ALA A 438 -8.94 -12.09 8.15
N VAL A 439 -9.59 -11.22 7.37
CA VAL A 439 -10.71 -11.59 6.49
C VAL A 439 -10.37 -11.46 5.00
N GLY A 440 -9.18 -10.98 4.66
CA GLY A 440 -8.75 -10.79 3.28
C GLY A 440 -9.61 -9.80 2.52
N GLN A 441 -9.93 -8.65 3.13
CA GLN A 441 -10.78 -7.64 2.54
C GLN A 441 -10.22 -6.23 2.75
N ILE A 442 -10.29 -5.39 1.73
CA ILE A 442 -10.15 -3.94 1.88
C ILE A 442 -11.50 -3.44 2.38
N VAL A 443 -11.49 -2.75 3.52
CA VAL A 443 -12.69 -2.38 4.26
C VAL A 443 -12.75 -0.89 4.53
N LEU A 444 -13.99 -0.36 4.64
CA LEU A 444 -14.26 1.00 5.09
C LEU A 444 -14.82 0.98 6.51
N ARG A 445 -14.38 1.92 7.35
CA ARG A 445 -14.99 2.29 8.62
C ARG A 445 -15.23 3.79 8.68
N THR A 446 -16.20 4.20 9.47
CA THR A 446 -16.51 5.63 9.70
C THR A 446 -16.61 5.91 11.20
N ALA A 447 -16.36 7.18 11.57
CA ALA A 447 -16.51 7.65 12.95
C ALA A 447 -16.92 9.13 12.96
N ALA A 448 -17.54 9.59 14.06
CA ALA A 448 -17.82 11.01 14.28
C ALA A 448 -16.57 11.80 14.63
N GLU A 449 -15.69 11.21 15.42
CA GLU A 449 -14.44 11.80 15.91
C GLU A 449 -13.27 10.85 15.68
N PRO A 450 -12.04 11.33 15.49
CA PRO A 450 -10.89 10.47 15.18
C PRO A 450 -10.59 9.47 16.30
N GLN A 451 -10.77 9.87 17.56
CA GLN A 451 -10.62 9.02 18.75
C GLN A 451 -11.94 8.34 19.16
N GLY A 452 -13.03 8.60 18.45
CA GLY A 452 -14.36 8.09 18.75
C GLY A 452 -14.53 6.62 18.42
N ARG A 453 -15.78 6.17 18.53
CA ARG A 453 -16.13 4.79 18.17
C ARG A 453 -16.25 4.64 16.65
N TRP A 454 -15.36 3.86 16.07
CA TRP A 454 -15.41 3.48 14.66
C TRP A 454 -16.46 2.40 14.43
N THR A 455 -17.15 2.46 13.30
CA THR A 455 -18.20 1.50 12.90
C THR A 455 -17.63 0.09 12.68
N GLU A 456 -18.51 -0.89 12.55
CA GLU A 456 -18.17 -2.17 11.93
C GLU A 456 -17.70 -1.95 10.49
N THR A 457 -16.98 -2.93 9.95
CA THR A 457 -16.41 -2.87 8.61
C THR A 457 -17.49 -2.94 7.52
N VAL A 458 -17.33 -2.12 6.49
CA VAL A 458 -18.05 -2.26 5.21
C VAL A 458 -17.04 -2.83 4.21
N PRO A 459 -17.23 -4.05 3.69
CA PRO A 459 -16.31 -4.66 2.75
C PRO A 459 -16.37 -3.95 1.39
N LEU A 460 -15.23 -3.47 0.88
CA LEU A 460 -15.12 -2.82 -0.42
C LEU A 460 -14.58 -3.78 -1.48
N VAL A 461 -13.43 -4.42 -1.22
CA VAL A 461 -12.75 -5.30 -2.17
C VAL A 461 -12.34 -6.58 -1.47
N SER A 462 -12.67 -7.73 -2.05
CA SER A 462 -12.24 -9.03 -1.55
C SER A 462 -10.96 -9.47 -2.25
N THR A 463 -10.00 -10.00 -1.48
CA THR A 463 -8.79 -10.62 -2.05
C THR A 463 -9.07 -11.98 -2.70
N GLN A 464 -10.30 -12.51 -2.59
CA GLN A 464 -10.75 -13.66 -3.37
C GLN A 464 -11.07 -13.27 -4.80
N ASP A 465 -11.67 -12.08 -5.00
CA ASP A 465 -12.01 -11.56 -6.33
C ASP A 465 -10.81 -10.86 -6.98
N TYR A 466 -9.99 -10.18 -6.17
CA TYR A 466 -8.77 -9.50 -6.58
C TYR A 466 -7.58 -10.06 -5.79
N PRO A 467 -7.01 -11.19 -6.22
CA PRO A 467 -5.96 -11.87 -5.48
C PRO A 467 -4.75 -10.97 -5.25
N ARG A 468 -4.24 -11.04 -4.03
CA ARG A 468 -3.09 -10.25 -3.61
C ARG A 468 -3.28 -8.73 -3.77
N ALA A 469 -4.54 -8.24 -3.81
CA ALA A 469 -4.84 -6.82 -3.71
C ALA A 469 -4.51 -6.31 -2.31
N TYR A 470 -3.96 -5.10 -2.24
CA TYR A 470 -3.62 -4.42 -0.99
C TYR A 470 -3.68 -2.92 -1.15
N GLY A 471 -3.46 -2.19 -0.05
CA GLY A 471 -3.62 -0.75 0.00
C GLY A 471 -5.06 -0.36 0.33
N GLY A 472 -5.60 0.56 -0.43
CA GLY A 472 -6.90 1.18 -0.20
C GLY A 472 -6.74 2.64 0.17
N PHE A 473 -6.26 3.49 -0.80
CA PHE A 473 -5.94 4.88 -0.51
C PHE A 473 -6.98 5.80 -1.12
N ILE A 474 -7.70 6.51 -0.25
CA ILE A 474 -8.86 7.34 -0.61
C ILE A 474 -8.38 8.56 -1.39
N HIS A 475 -9.04 8.84 -2.53
CA HIS A 475 -8.85 10.07 -3.28
C HIS A 475 -9.46 11.26 -2.51
N PRO A 476 -8.78 12.40 -2.34
CA PRO A 476 -9.25 13.51 -1.52
C PRO A 476 -10.56 14.13 -2.00
N TRP A 477 -10.86 14.05 -3.29
CA TRP A 477 -12.10 14.58 -3.88
C TRP A 477 -13.26 13.58 -3.90
N SER A 478 -13.15 12.47 -3.21
CA SER A 478 -14.30 11.60 -2.93
C SER A 478 -15.38 12.37 -2.18
N THR A 479 -16.65 12.03 -2.42
CA THR A 479 -17.81 12.61 -1.75
C THR A 479 -18.35 11.68 -0.66
N ALA A 480 -19.42 12.07 0.00
CA ALA A 480 -20.12 11.19 0.94
C ALA A 480 -20.75 9.97 0.24
N ARG A 481 -21.05 10.08 -1.07
CA ARG A 481 -21.67 9.02 -1.88
C ARG A 481 -20.68 8.26 -2.76
N ASP A 482 -19.72 8.96 -3.32
CA ASP A 482 -18.81 8.41 -4.32
C ASP A 482 -17.40 8.37 -3.74
N LEU A 483 -17.00 7.19 -3.28
CA LEU A 483 -15.68 6.93 -2.71
C LEU A 483 -14.76 6.38 -3.79
N TYR A 484 -13.81 7.20 -4.24
CA TYR A 484 -12.73 6.78 -5.12
C TYR A 484 -11.51 6.41 -4.30
N PHE A 485 -10.87 5.30 -4.61
CA PHE A 485 -9.67 4.85 -3.91
C PHE A 485 -8.81 3.97 -4.80
N THR A 486 -7.51 3.98 -4.56
CA THR A 486 -6.60 3.08 -5.27
C THR A 486 -6.42 1.77 -4.52
N VAL A 487 -6.16 0.73 -5.29
CA VAL A 487 -5.65 -0.56 -4.81
C VAL A 487 -4.46 -0.98 -5.64
N SER A 488 -3.55 -1.72 -5.06
CA SER A 488 -2.43 -2.34 -5.76
C SER A 488 -2.67 -3.82 -5.93
N ALA A 489 -2.24 -4.39 -7.05
CA ALA A 489 -2.24 -5.82 -7.28
C ALA A 489 -0.80 -6.33 -7.35
N TRP A 490 -0.44 -7.25 -6.46
CA TRP A 490 0.96 -7.71 -6.34
C TRP A 490 1.53 -8.31 -7.62
N ASP A 491 0.74 -9.14 -8.33
CA ASP A 491 1.26 -9.87 -9.49
C ASP A 491 1.58 -8.94 -10.67
N SER A 492 0.71 -7.97 -10.94
CA SER A 492 0.98 -6.93 -11.95
C SER A 492 1.87 -5.82 -11.43
N TYR A 493 2.04 -5.73 -10.12
CA TYR A 493 2.73 -4.65 -9.42
C TYR A 493 2.35 -3.27 -9.95
N ASN A 494 1.04 -3.04 -10.06
CA ASN A 494 0.46 -1.83 -10.61
C ASN A 494 -0.75 -1.36 -9.80
N VAL A 495 -1.09 -0.08 -9.99
CA VAL A 495 -2.13 0.63 -9.25
C VAL A 495 -3.40 0.70 -10.09
N TYR A 496 -4.54 0.48 -9.44
CA TYR A 496 -5.88 0.50 -10.02
C TYR A 496 -6.78 1.47 -9.26
N LEU A 497 -7.59 2.24 -9.98
CA LEU A 497 -8.60 3.10 -9.40
C LEU A 497 -9.92 2.33 -9.23
N MET A 498 -10.46 2.36 -8.03
CA MET A 498 -11.74 1.77 -7.66
C MET A 498 -12.76 2.87 -7.34
N HIS A 499 -14.02 2.59 -7.59
CA HIS A 499 -15.14 3.44 -7.20
C HIS A 499 -16.16 2.64 -6.39
N ALA A 500 -16.42 3.06 -5.17
CA ALA A 500 -17.51 2.55 -4.34
C ALA A 500 -18.62 3.58 -4.23
N ARG A 501 -19.86 3.15 -4.52
CA ARG A 501 -21.04 3.98 -4.29
C ARG A 501 -21.64 3.65 -2.95
N LEU A 502 -21.74 4.67 -2.10
CA LEU A 502 -22.21 4.58 -0.74
C LEU A 502 -23.59 5.20 -0.59
N ASP A 503 -24.41 4.63 0.31
CA ASP A 503 -25.62 5.26 0.83
C ASP A 503 -25.28 5.87 2.21
N PRO A 504 -25.05 7.19 2.30
CA PRO A 504 -24.77 7.85 3.57
C PRO A 504 -26.06 7.86 4.40
N ARG A 505 -26.07 7.07 5.47
CA ARG A 505 -27.19 6.99 6.44
C ARG A 505 -27.01 7.96 7.58
#